data_2e5ce0ec0b1b91f8c291826cd469413f
#
_entry.id   2e5ce0ec0b1b91f8c291826cd469413f
#
_cell.length_a   1.000
_cell.length_b   1.000
_cell.length_c   1.000
_cell.angle_alpha   90.00
_cell.angle_beta   90.00
_cell.angle_gamma   90.00
#
_symmetry.space_group_name_H-M   'P 1'
#
loop_
_entity.id
_entity.type
_entity.pdbx_description
1 polymer ?
#
loop_
_entity_poly.entity_id
_entity_poly.type
_entity_poly.pdbx_seq_one_letter_code
_entity_poly.pdbx_strand_id
1 'polypeptide(L)'
;MEILKYPNEILDKKTKKVKNPLDAEVQKLIKDIKETMEKSDGAGLAAPQVGESLRICVIQYGGEVFAMINPKITSYSREKETHEEGCLSFPGQFLPIKRSVKIKVRYIDESGKEIKKKAEGLLSRIMQHEIDHLDGIVFIKRK
;
A
#
# COMPACT_ATOMS: atom_id res chain seq x y z
N MET A 1 3.38 -4.66 16.01
CA MET A 1 2.32 -5.42 15.29
C MET A 1 2.94 -6.56 14.51
N GLU A 2 2.21 -7.62 14.40
CA GLU A 2 2.62 -8.78 13.60
C GLU A 2 2.15 -8.62 12.16
N ILE A 3 3.02 -8.91 11.20
CA ILE A 3 2.66 -8.93 9.78
C ILE A 3 2.08 -10.29 9.44
N LEU A 4 0.85 -10.29 8.95
CA LEU A 4 0.16 -11.52 8.55
C LEU A 4 0.77 -12.09 7.27
N LYS A 5 0.88 -13.39 7.20
CA LYS A 5 1.45 -14.11 6.06
C LYS A 5 0.35 -14.75 5.23
N TYR A 6 0.59 -14.84 3.94
CA TYR A 6 -0.28 -15.58 3.03
C TYR A 6 -0.15 -17.10 3.32
N PRO A 7 -1.23 -17.89 3.30
CA PRO A 7 -2.62 -17.48 3.06
C PRO A 7 -3.32 -17.04 4.34
N ASN A 8 -3.93 -15.88 4.30
CA ASN A 8 -4.78 -15.38 5.37
C ASN A 8 -5.93 -14.65 4.69
N GLU A 9 -7.15 -14.97 5.06
CA GLU A 9 -8.36 -14.50 4.38
C GLU A 9 -8.45 -12.98 4.28
N ILE A 10 -7.97 -12.26 5.29
CA ILE A 10 -8.04 -10.78 5.28
C ILE A 10 -7.29 -10.17 4.10
N LEU A 11 -6.22 -10.85 3.62
CA LEU A 11 -5.41 -10.37 2.50
C LEU A 11 -6.16 -10.43 1.16
N ASP A 12 -7.20 -11.25 1.08
CA ASP A 12 -8.00 -11.42 -0.13
C ASP A 12 -9.28 -10.60 -0.13
N LYS A 13 -9.51 -9.78 0.90
CA LYS A 13 -10.73 -8.99 1.05
C LYS A 13 -10.50 -7.54 0.74
N LYS A 14 -11.46 -6.92 0.07
CA LYS A 14 -11.48 -5.47 -0.14
C LYS A 14 -11.67 -4.78 1.20
N THR A 15 -10.89 -3.72 1.44
CA THR A 15 -10.95 -2.96 2.69
C THR A 15 -12.09 -1.96 2.71
N LYS A 16 -12.43 -1.50 3.92
CA LYS A 16 -13.44 -0.47 4.14
C LYS A 16 -12.81 0.91 4.13
N LYS A 17 -13.51 1.88 3.57
CA LYS A 17 -13.09 3.27 3.60
C LYS A 17 -13.04 3.80 5.04
N VAL A 18 -12.05 4.63 5.31
CA VAL A 18 -11.95 5.36 6.57
C VAL A 18 -12.92 6.55 6.52
N LYS A 19 -13.81 6.65 7.49
CA LYS A 19 -14.82 7.72 7.54
C LYS A 19 -14.25 9.00 8.12
N ASN A 20 -13.41 8.89 9.15
CA ASN A 20 -12.81 10.05 9.83
C ASN A 20 -11.28 9.88 9.90
N PRO A 21 -10.55 10.47 8.94
CA PRO A 21 -9.09 10.32 8.90
C PRO A 21 -8.38 10.87 10.13
N LEU A 22 -8.97 11.83 10.84
CA LEU A 22 -8.34 12.44 12.02
C LEU A 22 -8.70 11.76 13.33
N ASP A 23 -9.50 10.69 13.27
CA ASP A 23 -9.84 9.91 14.45
C ASP A 23 -8.58 9.39 15.13
N ALA A 24 -8.56 9.42 16.47
CA ALA A 24 -7.40 9.00 17.25
C ALA A 24 -6.98 7.56 16.96
N GLU A 25 -7.95 6.66 16.75
CA GLU A 25 -7.65 5.26 16.43
C GLU A 25 -6.99 5.11 15.07
N VAL A 26 -7.42 5.92 14.09
CA VAL A 26 -6.83 5.95 12.75
C VAL A 26 -5.39 6.44 12.83
N GLN A 27 -5.15 7.54 13.56
CA GLN A 27 -3.81 8.10 13.72
C GLN A 27 -2.87 7.14 14.43
N LYS A 28 -3.37 6.43 15.44
CA LYS A 28 -2.59 5.41 16.14
C LYS A 28 -2.24 4.25 15.21
N LEU A 29 -3.20 3.78 14.43
CA LEU A 29 -2.96 2.70 13.47
C LEU A 29 -1.89 3.07 12.45
N ILE A 30 -1.96 4.29 11.92
CA ILE A 30 -0.94 4.79 10.97
C ILE A 30 0.46 4.75 11.61
N LYS A 31 0.58 5.23 12.83
CA LYS A 31 1.84 5.22 13.56
C LYS A 31 2.37 3.79 13.73
N ASP A 32 1.49 2.87 14.13
CA ASP A 32 1.86 1.47 14.35
C ASP A 32 2.28 0.79 13.03
N ILE A 33 1.60 1.09 11.92
CA ILE A 33 1.97 0.56 10.61
C ILE A 33 3.34 1.08 10.18
N LYS A 34 3.61 2.38 10.38
CA LYS A 34 4.91 2.97 10.07
C LYS A 34 6.05 2.28 10.82
N GLU A 35 5.86 2.09 12.12
CA GLU A 35 6.86 1.44 12.97
C GLU A 35 7.10 -0.01 12.54
N THR A 36 6.03 -0.74 12.24
CA THR A 36 6.11 -2.14 11.79
C THR A 36 6.85 -2.24 10.46
N MET A 37 6.54 -1.34 9.52
CA MET A 37 7.20 -1.30 8.22
C MET A 37 8.70 -1.04 8.36
N GLU A 38 9.07 -0.06 9.18
CA GLU A 38 10.47 0.29 9.40
C GLU A 38 11.27 -0.86 10.01
N LYS A 39 10.70 -1.56 10.98
CA LYS A 39 11.34 -2.72 11.62
C LYS A 39 11.51 -3.88 10.66
N SER A 40 10.70 -3.95 9.62
CA SER A 40 10.71 -5.05 8.65
C SER A 40 11.43 -4.69 7.35
N ASP A 41 12.05 -3.51 7.27
CA ASP A 41 12.76 -3.03 6.08
C ASP A 41 11.89 -3.01 4.81
N GLY A 42 10.60 -2.73 4.97
CA GLY A 42 9.67 -2.70 3.85
C GLY A 42 9.62 -1.33 3.18
N ALA A 43 9.29 -1.31 1.89
CA ALA A 43 9.05 -0.08 1.14
C ALA A 43 7.60 0.38 1.26
N GLY A 44 6.71 -0.49 1.71
CA GLY A 44 5.31 -0.19 1.94
C GLY A 44 4.65 -1.25 2.80
N LEU A 45 3.55 -0.88 3.43
CA LEU A 45 2.76 -1.80 4.24
C LEU A 45 1.32 -1.31 4.29
N ALA A 46 0.38 -2.24 4.05
CA ALA A 46 -1.05 -1.94 4.04
C ALA A 46 -1.72 -2.47 5.31
N ALA A 47 -2.76 -1.79 5.76
CA ALA A 47 -3.49 -2.15 6.98
C ALA A 47 -3.95 -3.62 7.03
N PRO A 48 -4.44 -4.23 5.94
CA PRO A 48 -4.80 -5.66 5.98
C PRO A 48 -3.65 -6.57 6.39
N GLN A 49 -2.42 -6.20 6.06
CA GLN A 49 -1.24 -7.01 6.42
C GLN A 49 -0.97 -7.04 7.92
N VAL A 50 -1.57 -6.15 8.68
CA VAL A 50 -1.48 -6.15 10.15
C VAL A 50 -2.84 -6.45 10.80
N GLY A 51 -3.80 -6.97 10.03
CA GLY A 51 -5.06 -7.44 10.56
C GLY A 51 -6.19 -6.42 10.58
N GLU A 52 -6.01 -5.27 9.97
CA GLU A 52 -7.00 -4.20 9.95
C GLU A 52 -7.57 -4.01 8.54
N SER A 53 -8.87 -4.29 8.37
CA SER A 53 -9.52 -4.17 7.06
C SER A 53 -9.97 -2.73 6.80
N LEU A 54 -9.01 -1.81 6.84
CA LEU A 54 -9.20 -0.39 6.56
C LEU A 54 -8.35 0.05 5.39
N ARG A 55 -8.85 1.05 4.66
CA ARG A 55 -8.22 1.53 3.45
C ARG A 55 -7.11 2.54 3.75
N ILE A 56 -6.05 2.02 4.37
CA ILE A 56 -4.86 2.77 4.77
C ILE A 56 -3.62 1.98 4.36
N CYS A 57 -2.64 2.66 3.76
CA CYS A 57 -1.32 2.08 3.55
C CYS A 57 -0.25 3.14 3.81
N VAL A 58 0.96 2.68 4.05
CA VAL A 58 2.12 3.54 4.31
C VAL A 58 3.18 3.24 3.27
N ILE A 59 3.83 4.28 2.79
CA ILE A 59 4.85 4.21 1.74
C ILE A 59 6.14 4.82 2.28
N GLN A 60 7.27 4.18 1.98
CA GLN A 60 8.60 4.74 2.23
C GLN A 60 9.30 4.90 0.89
N TYR A 61 9.67 6.14 0.55
CA TYR A 61 10.31 6.43 -0.71
C TYR A 61 11.08 7.75 -0.64
N GLY A 62 12.31 7.75 -1.16
CA GLY A 62 13.11 8.98 -1.23
C GLY A 62 13.43 9.60 0.12
N GLY A 63 13.53 8.79 1.18
CA GLY A 63 13.78 9.26 2.54
C GLY A 63 12.54 9.76 3.26
N GLU A 64 11.37 9.70 2.62
CA GLU A 64 10.09 10.10 3.22
C GLU A 64 9.26 8.87 3.56
N VAL A 65 8.49 8.98 4.66
CA VAL A 65 7.52 7.98 5.07
C VAL A 65 6.18 8.70 5.18
N PHE A 66 5.19 8.25 4.43
CA PHE A 66 3.88 8.89 4.43
C PHE A 66 2.75 7.88 4.32
N ALA A 67 1.59 8.23 4.86
CA ALA A 67 0.39 7.42 4.79
C ALA A 67 -0.52 7.89 3.64
N MET A 68 -1.22 6.92 3.05
CA MET A 68 -2.30 7.20 2.10
C MET A 68 -3.58 6.63 2.68
N ILE A 69 -4.57 7.49 2.91
CA ILE A 69 -5.88 7.12 3.44
C ILE A 69 -6.88 7.19 2.29
N ASN A 70 -7.65 6.14 2.11
CA ASN A 70 -8.63 6.01 1.02
C ASN A 70 -8.03 6.30 -0.37
N PRO A 71 -6.85 5.73 -0.70
CA PRO A 71 -6.24 6.02 -1.98
C PRO A 71 -7.03 5.40 -3.15
N LYS A 72 -6.97 6.11 -4.27
CA LYS A 72 -7.57 5.64 -5.52
C LYS A 72 -6.65 6.03 -6.67
N ILE A 73 -6.34 5.07 -7.54
CA ILE A 73 -5.60 5.34 -8.77
C ILE A 73 -6.61 5.82 -9.80
N THR A 74 -6.41 7.03 -10.30
CA THR A 74 -7.33 7.66 -11.26
C THR A 74 -6.87 7.53 -12.70
N SER A 75 -5.60 7.20 -12.92
CA SER A 75 -5.06 7.02 -14.27
C SER A 75 -3.85 6.10 -14.24
N TYR A 76 -3.74 5.24 -15.25
CA TYR A 76 -2.62 4.33 -15.47
C TYR A 76 -2.00 4.63 -16.83
N SER A 77 -0.67 4.67 -16.93
CA SER A 77 -0.01 4.77 -18.22
C SER A 77 -0.19 3.48 -19.02
N ARG A 78 -0.15 3.60 -20.34
CA ARG A 78 -0.13 2.44 -21.24
C ARG A 78 1.22 1.74 -21.17
N GLU A 79 2.28 2.51 -21.03
CA GLU A 79 3.63 1.98 -20.86
C GLU A 79 3.70 1.22 -19.54
N LYS A 80 4.19 -0.01 -19.63
CA LYS A 80 4.37 -0.89 -18.46
C LYS A 80 5.77 -1.46 -18.47
N GLU A 81 6.27 -1.74 -17.28
CA GLU A 81 7.56 -2.41 -17.11
C GLU A 81 7.38 -3.60 -16.18
N THR A 82 8.18 -4.63 -16.41
CA THR A 82 8.21 -5.80 -15.55
C THR A 82 9.46 -5.73 -14.68
N HIS A 83 9.26 -5.77 -13.36
CA HIS A 83 10.34 -5.81 -12.38
C HIS A 83 10.00 -6.83 -11.31
N GLU A 84 11.02 -7.33 -10.65
CA GLU A 84 10.86 -8.26 -9.55
C GLU A 84 10.30 -7.53 -8.33
N GLU A 85 9.24 -8.10 -7.72
CA GLU A 85 8.63 -7.58 -6.50
C GLU A 85 8.69 -8.62 -5.40
N GLY A 86 8.83 -8.13 -4.16
CA GLY A 86 8.64 -8.93 -2.97
C GLY A 86 7.52 -8.33 -2.13
N CYS A 87 7.06 -9.06 -1.12
CA CYS A 87 6.00 -8.62 -0.22
C CYS A 87 6.25 -9.18 1.17
N LEU A 88 6.05 -8.36 2.20
CA LEU A 88 6.26 -8.79 3.58
C LEU A 88 5.33 -9.93 4.01
N SER A 89 4.18 -10.08 3.35
CA SER A 89 3.26 -11.19 3.58
C SER A 89 3.63 -12.47 2.82
N PHE A 90 4.67 -12.42 1.99
CA PHE A 90 5.19 -13.54 1.20
C PHE A 90 6.70 -13.63 1.37
N PRO A 91 7.19 -13.98 2.57
CA PRO A 91 8.63 -13.97 2.83
C PRO A 91 9.39 -14.92 1.90
N GLY A 92 10.49 -14.42 1.34
CA GLY A 92 11.35 -15.21 0.46
C GLY A 92 10.84 -15.40 -0.96
N GLN A 93 9.67 -14.87 -1.31
CA GLN A 93 9.12 -14.97 -2.66
C GLN A 93 9.32 -13.65 -3.42
N PHE A 94 9.91 -13.75 -4.60
CA PHE A 94 10.12 -12.61 -5.49
C PHE A 94 9.61 -13.01 -6.87
N LEU A 95 8.75 -12.19 -7.45
CA LEU A 95 8.06 -12.51 -8.70
C LEU A 95 8.17 -11.35 -9.69
N PRO A 96 8.30 -11.64 -10.99
CA PRO A 96 8.25 -10.61 -12.01
C PRO A 96 6.81 -10.13 -12.20
N ILE A 97 6.57 -8.85 -11.93
CA ILE A 97 5.25 -8.25 -12.00
C ILE A 97 5.28 -7.09 -12.99
N LYS A 98 4.34 -7.08 -13.92
CA LYS A 98 4.16 -5.99 -14.88
C LYS A 98 3.25 -4.93 -14.27
N ARG A 99 3.72 -3.67 -14.27
CA ARG A 99 2.95 -2.55 -13.75
C ARG A 99 3.12 -1.31 -14.62
N SER A 100 2.13 -0.40 -14.56
CA SER A 100 2.20 0.88 -15.25
C SER A 100 3.37 1.71 -14.74
N VAL A 101 4.12 2.30 -15.66
CA VAL A 101 5.29 3.13 -15.33
C VAL A 101 4.86 4.42 -14.62
N LYS A 102 3.70 4.97 -15.03
CA LYS A 102 3.16 6.22 -14.45
C LYS A 102 1.73 6.01 -14.01
N ILE A 103 1.38 6.63 -12.87
CA ILE A 103 0.00 6.65 -12.38
C ILE A 103 -0.34 8.06 -11.88
N LYS A 104 -1.64 8.32 -11.80
CA LYS A 104 -2.17 9.44 -11.02
C LYS A 104 -2.96 8.85 -9.88
N VAL A 105 -2.75 9.37 -8.68
CA VAL A 105 -3.38 8.87 -7.47
C VAL A 105 -4.00 10.02 -6.69
N ARG A 106 -5.12 9.74 -6.04
CA ARG A 106 -5.80 10.66 -5.13
C ARG A 106 -5.93 9.97 -3.78
N TYR A 107 -5.59 10.65 -2.71
CA TYR A 107 -5.70 10.10 -1.35
C TYR A 107 -5.85 11.23 -0.33
N ILE A 108 -6.11 10.86 0.91
CA ILE A 108 -6.14 11.78 2.05
C ILE A 108 -4.87 11.52 2.86
N ASP A 109 -4.14 12.59 3.20
CA ASP A 109 -2.93 12.47 4.02
C ASP A 109 -3.26 12.41 5.52
N GLU A 110 -2.22 12.26 6.34
CA GLU A 110 -2.37 12.13 7.79
C GLU A 110 -2.99 13.35 8.47
N SER A 111 -2.91 14.53 7.83
CA SER A 111 -3.51 15.75 8.35
C SER A 111 -4.96 15.94 7.90
N GLY A 112 -5.51 14.99 7.15
CA GLY A 112 -6.87 15.06 6.63
C GLY A 112 -7.01 15.82 5.33
N LYS A 113 -5.90 16.17 4.69
CA LYS A 113 -5.89 16.95 3.45
C LYS A 113 -5.96 16.04 2.23
N GLU A 114 -6.77 16.41 1.24
CA GLU A 114 -6.83 15.69 -0.04
C GLU A 114 -5.60 16.00 -0.88
N ILE A 115 -4.93 14.95 -1.36
CA ILE A 115 -3.74 15.03 -2.18
C ILE A 115 -4.03 14.40 -3.54
N LYS A 116 -3.62 15.09 -4.60
CA LYS A 116 -3.59 14.56 -5.96
C LYS A 116 -2.13 14.52 -6.39
N LYS A 117 -1.65 13.36 -6.81
CA LYS A 117 -0.23 13.18 -7.07
C LYS A 117 0.00 12.32 -8.30
N LYS A 118 1.06 12.68 -9.04
CA LYS A 118 1.58 11.84 -10.12
C LYS A 118 2.76 11.06 -9.58
N ALA A 119 2.86 9.78 -9.92
CA ALA A 119 3.98 8.94 -9.53
C ALA A 119 4.48 8.18 -10.74
N GLU A 120 5.79 7.96 -10.80
CA GLU A 120 6.39 7.17 -11.87
C GLU A 120 7.52 6.28 -11.35
N GLY A 121 7.90 5.30 -12.15
CA GLY A 121 8.98 4.39 -11.82
C GLY A 121 8.71 3.57 -10.57
N LEU A 122 9.69 3.51 -9.69
CA LEU A 122 9.60 2.71 -8.46
C LEU A 122 8.46 3.18 -7.54
N LEU A 123 8.26 4.49 -7.41
CA LEU A 123 7.16 5.01 -6.58
C LEU A 123 5.80 4.55 -7.11
N SER A 124 5.59 4.61 -8.43
CA SER A 124 4.38 4.11 -9.07
C SER A 124 4.15 2.64 -8.73
N ARG A 125 5.21 1.83 -8.79
CA ARG A 125 5.15 0.40 -8.49
C ARG A 125 4.78 0.13 -7.04
N ILE A 126 5.43 0.82 -6.11
CA ILE A 126 5.16 0.66 -4.67
C ILE A 126 3.70 1.03 -4.37
N MET A 127 3.24 2.16 -4.89
CA MET A 127 1.86 2.60 -4.68
C MET A 127 0.85 1.60 -5.23
N GLN A 128 1.07 1.08 -6.43
CA GLN A 128 0.17 0.08 -7.03
C GLN A 128 0.11 -1.20 -6.20
N HIS A 129 1.27 -1.67 -5.73
CA HIS A 129 1.35 -2.86 -4.89
C HIS A 129 0.53 -2.70 -3.61
N GLU A 130 0.70 -1.57 -2.90
CA GLU A 130 0.00 -1.33 -1.64
C GLU A 130 -1.50 -1.07 -1.84
N ILE A 131 -1.87 -0.35 -2.89
CA ILE A 131 -3.29 -0.11 -3.19
C ILE A 131 -3.97 -1.42 -3.59
N ASP A 132 -3.27 -2.32 -4.29
CA ASP A 132 -3.79 -3.65 -4.58
C ASP A 132 -4.17 -4.38 -3.29
N HIS A 133 -3.33 -4.32 -2.26
CA HIS A 133 -3.66 -4.92 -0.96
C HIS A 133 -4.98 -4.38 -0.40
N LEU A 134 -5.24 -3.10 -0.59
CA LEU A 134 -6.49 -2.48 -0.12
C LEU A 134 -7.71 -2.94 -0.93
N ASP A 135 -7.48 -3.44 -2.13
CA ASP A 135 -8.54 -4.01 -2.99
C ASP A 135 -8.61 -5.55 -2.87
N GLY A 136 -7.86 -6.13 -1.93
CA GLY A 136 -7.83 -7.57 -1.72
C GLY A 136 -7.04 -8.33 -2.77
N ILE A 137 -6.13 -7.67 -3.47
CA ILE A 137 -5.33 -8.25 -4.53
C ILE A 137 -3.89 -8.42 -4.06
N VAL A 138 -3.46 -9.67 -3.85
CA VAL A 138 -2.07 -9.97 -3.54
C VAL A 138 -1.27 -10.11 -4.83
N PHE A 139 0.03 -9.82 -4.76
CA PHE A 139 0.86 -9.68 -5.97
C PHE A 139 0.98 -10.95 -6.80
N ILE A 140 0.83 -12.13 -6.23
CA ILE A 140 0.86 -13.39 -6.99
C ILE A 140 -0.25 -13.48 -8.04
N LYS A 141 -1.32 -12.69 -7.88
CA LYS A 141 -2.42 -12.62 -8.85
C LYS A 141 -2.09 -11.73 -10.04
N ARG A 142 -0.98 -11.01 -9.97
CA ARG A 142 -0.51 -10.09 -11.02
C ARG A 142 0.61 -10.67 -11.87
N LYS A 143 1.14 -11.82 -11.52
CA LYS A 143 2.24 -12.44 -12.26
C LYS A 143 1.82 -12.95 -13.65
#